data_277bdd08ba15f16927d3ed3e1cca8bea
#
_entry.id   277bdd08ba15f16927d3ed3e1cca8bea
#
_cell.length_a   1.000
_cell.length_b   1.000
_cell.length_c   1.000
_cell.angle_alpha   90.00
_cell.angle_beta   90.00
_cell.angle_gamma   90.00
#
_symmetry.space_group_name_H-M   'P 1'
#
loop_
_entity.id
_entity.type
_entity.pdbx_description
1 polymer ?
#
loop_
_entity_poly.entity_id
_entity_poly.type
_entity_poly.pdbx_seq_one_letter_code
_entity_poly.pdbx_strand_id
1 'polypeptide(L)'
;MIPPNVAAPDVLAHMDQIGEATAQAVRAAGLKQAVHLSSIGADEPAGTGPVVGLHHKEARLNAIEGLAVAHLRPAYFMENLLANIGMVQHMGITGSAMRPDLKFPMVATRDIAAKAAALLAGPALSGHPVHYLLGPRNYSQQEATAAIGQAIGRPELPYVPFSYEDAKKGMMGAGLSESMASLYDEMTRNMNAEKVMVLAPRDAASTTPTTIEEFAQTVFAPVFRAAGAGA
;
A
#
# COMPACT_ATOMS: atom_id res chain seq x y z
N MET A 1 -5.66 -11.37 -0.82
CA MET A 1 -4.80 -10.51 0.04
C MET A 1 -4.05 -11.39 1.03
N ILE A 2 -2.81 -11.05 1.39
CA ILE A 2 -2.11 -11.68 2.53
C ILE A 2 -2.41 -10.82 3.76
N PRO A 3 -2.94 -11.39 4.87
CA PRO A 3 -3.09 -10.66 6.12
C PRO A 3 -1.72 -10.19 6.63
N PRO A 4 -1.56 -8.92 7.02
CA PRO A 4 -0.28 -8.44 7.52
C PRO A 4 0.03 -9.07 8.89
N ASN A 5 1.24 -9.62 9.02
CA ASN A 5 1.82 -9.96 10.33
C ASN A 5 3.12 -9.19 10.47
N VAL A 6 2.98 -7.94 10.90
CA VAL A 6 4.11 -7.00 11.00
C VAL A 6 5.11 -7.39 12.09
N ALA A 7 4.74 -8.28 13.01
CA ALA A 7 5.57 -8.78 14.10
C ALA A 7 6.24 -10.13 13.77
N ALA A 8 6.01 -10.72 12.59
CA ALA A 8 6.63 -11.98 12.21
C ALA A 8 8.18 -11.88 12.24
N PRO A 9 8.89 -12.85 12.85
CA PRO A 9 10.36 -12.85 12.87
C PRO A 9 10.98 -12.91 11.46
N ASP A 10 10.32 -13.62 10.54
CA ASP A 10 10.63 -13.65 9.11
C ASP A 10 9.33 -13.40 8.33
N VAL A 11 9.19 -12.17 7.84
CA VAL A 11 7.96 -11.71 7.16
C VAL A 11 7.77 -12.38 5.83
N LEU A 12 8.83 -12.57 5.03
CA LEU A 12 8.71 -13.19 3.70
C LEU A 12 8.37 -14.67 3.83
N ALA A 13 9.01 -15.39 4.74
CA ALA A 13 8.66 -16.79 5.00
C ALA A 13 7.20 -16.93 5.48
N HIS A 14 6.73 -16.04 6.35
CA HIS A 14 5.33 -16.01 6.76
C HIS A 14 4.38 -15.75 5.57
N MET A 15 4.70 -14.77 4.73
CA MET A 15 3.90 -14.47 3.53
C MET A 15 3.88 -15.65 2.55
N ASP A 16 5.00 -16.35 2.40
CA ASP A 16 5.10 -17.55 1.57
C ASP A 16 4.22 -18.69 2.08
N GLN A 17 4.19 -18.94 3.38
CA GLN A 17 3.30 -19.92 4.01
C GLN A 17 1.82 -19.59 3.75
N ILE A 18 1.41 -18.33 3.93
CA ILE A 18 0.03 -17.89 3.64
C ILE A 18 -0.28 -18.00 2.13
N GLY A 19 0.70 -17.66 1.28
CA GLY A 19 0.57 -17.78 -0.17
C GLY A 19 0.33 -19.23 -0.60
N GLU A 20 1.11 -20.16 -0.06
CA GLU A 20 0.96 -21.59 -0.34
C GLU A 20 -0.37 -22.14 0.19
N ALA A 21 -0.72 -21.85 1.44
CA ALA A 21 -2.01 -22.28 2.01
C ALA A 21 -3.20 -21.73 1.19
N THR A 22 -3.11 -20.48 0.71
CA THR A 22 -4.13 -19.91 -0.18
C THR A 22 -4.21 -20.68 -1.50
N ALA A 23 -3.08 -20.98 -2.14
CA ALA A 23 -3.05 -21.69 -3.40
C ALA A 23 -3.63 -23.13 -3.26
N GLN A 24 -3.30 -23.81 -2.18
CA GLN A 24 -3.85 -25.13 -1.86
C GLN A 24 -5.38 -25.08 -1.66
N ALA A 25 -5.89 -24.10 -0.90
CA ALA A 25 -7.32 -23.92 -0.69
C ALA A 25 -8.07 -23.62 -2.00
N VAL A 26 -7.50 -22.77 -2.86
CA VAL A 26 -8.06 -22.44 -4.18
C VAL A 26 -8.15 -23.68 -5.07
N ARG A 27 -7.08 -24.51 -5.11
CA ARG A 27 -7.08 -25.77 -5.85
C ARG A 27 -8.13 -26.75 -5.30
N ALA A 28 -8.14 -26.95 -3.98
CA ALA A 28 -9.07 -27.88 -3.33
C ALA A 28 -10.54 -27.47 -3.52
N ALA A 29 -10.84 -26.17 -3.54
CA ALA A 29 -12.18 -25.66 -3.80
C ALA A 29 -12.59 -25.68 -5.28
N GLY A 30 -11.67 -25.99 -6.19
CA GLY A 30 -11.93 -26.02 -7.63
C GLY A 30 -12.36 -24.66 -8.21
N LEU A 31 -11.88 -23.55 -7.61
CA LEU A 31 -12.24 -22.21 -8.06
C LEU A 31 -11.77 -21.98 -9.49
N LYS A 32 -12.63 -21.33 -10.30
CA LYS A 32 -12.34 -21.03 -11.70
C LYS A 32 -11.91 -19.59 -11.92
N GLN A 33 -12.22 -18.70 -10.98
CA GLN A 33 -11.82 -17.29 -11.07
C GLN A 33 -11.59 -16.70 -9.69
N ALA A 34 -10.67 -15.74 -9.61
CA ALA A 34 -10.34 -15.01 -8.40
C ALA A 34 -9.92 -13.57 -8.71
N VAL A 35 -10.12 -12.68 -7.75
CA VAL A 35 -9.52 -11.33 -7.73
C VAL A 35 -8.51 -11.30 -6.59
N HIS A 36 -7.26 -11.03 -6.92
CA HIS A 36 -6.16 -11.01 -5.98
C HIS A 36 -5.71 -9.56 -5.73
N LEU A 37 -5.79 -9.10 -4.48
CA LEU A 37 -5.20 -7.85 -4.06
C LEU A 37 -3.69 -8.05 -3.91
N SER A 38 -2.96 -7.56 -4.89
CA SER A 38 -1.50 -7.52 -4.98
C SER A 38 -0.98 -6.10 -4.68
N SER A 39 0.08 -5.65 -5.33
CA SER A 39 0.65 -4.30 -5.20
C SER A 39 1.37 -3.89 -6.47
N ILE A 40 1.49 -2.57 -6.70
CA ILE A 40 2.54 -2.03 -7.58
C ILE A 40 3.90 -2.56 -7.12
N GLY A 41 4.78 -2.90 -8.07
CA GLY A 41 6.08 -3.51 -7.79
C GLY A 41 6.06 -5.04 -7.60
N ALA A 42 4.90 -5.71 -7.68
CA ALA A 42 4.82 -7.16 -7.63
C ALA A 42 5.35 -7.86 -8.90
N ASP A 43 5.70 -7.12 -9.94
CA ASP A 43 6.46 -7.59 -11.11
C ASP A 43 7.94 -7.77 -10.81
N GLU A 44 8.47 -7.09 -9.78
CA GLU A 44 9.87 -7.15 -9.41
C GLU A 44 10.14 -8.29 -8.42
N PRO A 45 11.14 -9.15 -8.68
CA PRO A 45 11.46 -10.27 -7.80
C PRO A 45 12.21 -9.86 -6.53
N ALA A 46 12.71 -8.62 -6.45
CA ALA A 46 13.51 -8.10 -5.32
C ALA A 46 13.47 -6.57 -5.25
N GLY A 47 13.89 -6.00 -4.13
CA GLY A 47 14.05 -4.56 -3.96
C GLY A 47 12.77 -3.81 -3.61
N THR A 48 11.64 -4.48 -3.57
CA THR A 48 10.32 -3.91 -3.23
C THR A 48 9.89 -4.23 -1.80
N GLY A 49 10.84 -4.65 -0.96
CA GLY A 49 10.58 -4.97 0.44
C GLY A 49 9.51 -6.05 0.61
N PRO A 50 8.45 -5.82 1.42
CA PRO A 50 7.43 -6.83 1.67
C PRO A 50 6.61 -7.20 0.42
N VAL A 51 6.66 -6.39 -0.66
CA VAL A 51 5.92 -6.67 -1.90
C VAL A 51 6.49 -7.90 -2.63
N VAL A 52 7.74 -8.29 -2.36
CA VAL A 52 8.31 -9.56 -2.86
C VAL A 52 7.43 -10.76 -2.51
N GLY A 53 6.83 -10.79 -1.31
CA GLY A 53 5.89 -11.86 -0.95
C GLY A 53 4.62 -11.88 -1.80
N LEU A 54 4.21 -10.73 -2.37
CA LEU A 54 3.09 -10.65 -3.32
C LEU A 54 3.52 -11.11 -4.73
N HIS A 55 4.75 -10.81 -5.14
CA HIS A 55 5.35 -11.40 -6.35
C HIS A 55 5.28 -12.93 -6.32
N HIS A 56 5.74 -13.53 -5.23
CA HIS A 56 5.67 -14.99 -5.05
C HIS A 56 4.23 -15.51 -5.07
N LYS A 57 3.29 -14.78 -4.48
CA LYS A 57 1.88 -15.18 -4.46
C LYS A 57 1.23 -15.08 -5.83
N GLU A 58 1.51 -14.05 -6.62
CA GLU A 58 1.05 -13.97 -8.01
C GLU A 58 1.52 -15.18 -8.81
N ALA A 59 2.81 -15.54 -8.73
CA ALA A 59 3.38 -16.69 -9.40
C ALA A 59 2.67 -18.00 -9.00
N ARG A 60 2.42 -18.20 -7.69
CA ARG A 60 1.71 -19.40 -7.19
C ARG A 60 0.27 -19.51 -7.71
N LEU A 61 -0.46 -18.38 -7.74
CA LEU A 61 -1.84 -18.36 -8.24
C LEU A 61 -1.88 -18.61 -9.76
N ASN A 62 -0.96 -18.01 -10.51
CA ASN A 62 -0.86 -18.17 -11.96
C ASN A 62 -0.52 -19.62 -12.38
N ALA A 63 0.14 -20.37 -11.51
CA ALA A 63 0.47 -21.78 -11.74
C ALA A 63 -0.70 -22.75 -11.49
N ILE A 64 -1.88 -22.26 -11.09
CA ILE A 64 -3.07 -23.11 -10.86
C ILE A 64 -3.80 -23.31 -12.18
N GLU A 65 -3.78 -24.53 -12.69
CA GLU A 65 -4.43 -24.89 -13.95
C GLU A 65 -5.94 -24.64 -13.89
N GLY A 66 -6.46 -23.96 -14.91
CA GLY A 66 -7.87 -23.66 -15.04
C GLY A 66 -8.40 -22.55 -14.13
N LEU A 67 -7.52 -21.84 -13.40
CA LEU A 67 -7.86 -20.66 -12.62
C LEU A 67 -7.56 -19.38 -13.42
N ALA A 68 -8.55 -18.52 -13.61
CA ALA A 68 -8.35 -17.15 -14.08
C ALA A 68 -8.21 -16.21 -12.87
N VAL A 69 -7.16 -15.37 -12.84
CA VAL A 69 -6.89 -14.48 -11.70
C VAL A 69 -6.69 -13.04 -12.19
N ALA A 70 -7.52 -12.13 -11.76
CA ALA A 70 -7.25 -10.70 -11.93
C ALA A 70 -6.38 -10.19 -10.77
N HIS A 71 -5.15 -9.75 -11.07
CA HIS A 71 -4.25 -9.14 -10.08
C HIS A 71 -4.50 -7.64 -10.02
N LEU A 72 -4.97 -7.14 -8.87
CA LEU A 72 -5.03 -5.71 -8.60
C LEU A 72 -3.66 -5.29 -8.05
N ARG A 73 -2.98 -4.40 -8.74
CA ARG A 73 -1.72 -3.80 -8.31
C ARG A 73 -1.95 -2.31 -7.95
N PRO A 74 -2.56 -2.04 -6.77
CA PRO A 74 -2.72 -0.68 -6.30
C PRO A 74 -1.38 -0.07 -5.93
N ALA A 75 -1.31 1.25 -6.06
CA ALA A 75 -0.23 2.08 -5.57
C ALA A 75 -0.28 2.25 -4.04
N TYR A 76 0.48 3.20 -3.51
CA TYR A 76 0.52 3.52 -2.09
C TYR A 76 -0.88 3.87 -1.58
N PHE A 77 -1.35 3.19 -0.53
CA PHE A 77 -2.66 3.45 0.04
C PHE A 77 -2.66 4.80 0.77
N MET A 78 -3.62 5.66 0.45
CA MET A 78 -3.80 6.92 1.20
C MET A 78 -4.04 6.65 2.69
N GLU A 79 -4.67 5.54 3.02
CA GLU A 79 -4.91 5.09 4.41
C GLU A 79 -3.63 4.86 5.22
N ASN A 80 -2.47 4.63 4.57
CA ASN A 80 -1.19 4.56 5.28
C ASN A 80 -0.83 5.89 5.97
N LEU A 81 -1.37 7.02 5.49
CA LEU A 81 -1.19 8.33 6.11
C LEU A 81 -1.82 8.42 7.49
N LEU A 82 -2.81 7.56 7.82
CA LEU A 82 -3.42 7.51 9.15
C LEU A 82 -2.40 7.15 10.26
N ALA A 83 -1.32 6.46 9.92
CA ALA A 83 -0.23 6.19 10.86
C ALA A 83 0.46 7.47 11.38
N ASN A 84 0.30 8.61 10.69
CA ASN A 84 0.84 9.88 11.16
C ASN A 84 0.00 10.56 12.25
N ILE A 85 -1.21 10.08 12.56
CA ILE A 85 -2.13 10.74 13.50
C ILE A 85 -1.45 10.99 14.84
N GLY A 86 -0.77 9.99 15.40
CA GLY A 86 -0.04 10.15 16.66
C GLY A 86 1.07 11.21 16.58
N MET A 87 1.83 11.26 15.50
CA MET A 87 2.86 12.30 15.30
C MET A 87 2.23 13.69 15.17
N VAL A 88 1.12 13.81 14.45
CA VAL A 88 0.40 15.11 14.34
C VAL A 88 -0.15 15.57 15.67
N GLN A 89 -0.66 14.67 16.52
CA GLN A 89 -1.21 15.00 17.83
C GLN A 89 -0.14 15.41 18.84
N HIS A 90 0.95 14.64 18.92
CA HIS A 90 1.94 14.79 20.01
C HIS A 90 3.14 15.66 19.61
N MET A 91 3.48 15.71 18.31
CA MET A 91 4.68 16.38 17.82
C MET A 91 4.35 17.54 16.85
N GLY A 92 3.13 17.62 16.33
CA GLY A 92 2.73 18.64 15.36
C GLY A 92 3.40 18.48 13.99
N ILE A 93 3.78 17.25 13.60
CA ILE A 93 4.45 16.93 12.33
C ILE A 93 3.82 15.71 11.67
N THR A 94 4.07 15.53 10.38
CA THR A 94 4.10 14.22 9.74
C THR A 94 5.54 13.88 9.36
N GLY A 95 5.85 12.61 9.12
CA GLY A 95 7.22 12.27 8.74
C GLY A 95 7.41 10.82 8.33
N SER A 96 8.42 10.58 7.53
CA SER A 96 8.93 9.26 7.16
C SER A 96 10.34 9.37 6.58
N ALA A 97 10.97 8.26 6.21
CA ALA A 97 12.25 8.30 5.50
C ALA A 97 12.13 8.54 3.98
N MET A 98 10.92 8.80 3.47
CA MET A 98 10.75 9.16 2.06
C MET A 98 11.18 10.61 1.80
N ARG A 99 11.78 10.85 0.64
CA ARG A 99 12.11 12.21 0.19
C ARG A 99 10.82 13.05 0.12
N PRO A 100 10.83 14.29 0.62
CA PRO A 100 9.63 15.15 0.65
C PRO A 100 9.06 15.47 -0.74
N ASP A 101 9.94 15.53 -1.76
CA ASP A 101 9.65 15.92 -3.14
C ASP A 101 9.34 14.74 -4.07
N LEU A 102 9.65 13.49 -3.66
CA LEU A 102 9.42 12.31 -4.48
C LEU A 102 7.93 12.15 -4.77
N LYS A 103 7.57 12.21 -6.06
CA LYS A 103 6.18 12.02 -6.51
C LYS A 103 5.93 10.60 -6.94
N PHE A 104 4.95 9.96 -6.31
CA PHE A 104 4.53 8.60 -6.61
C PHE A 104 3.00 8.47 -6.55
N PRO A 105 2.42 7.45 -7.19
CA PRO A 105 0.98 7.27 -7.20
C PRO A 105 0.45 6.90 -5.81
N MET A 106 -0.67 7.51 -5.42
CA MET A 106 -1.41 7.19 -4.18
C MET A 106 -2.87 6.92 -4.53
N VAL A 107 -3.47 5.91 -3.91
CA VAL A 107 -4.84 5.45 -4.19
C VAL A 107 -5.62 5.24 -2.89
N ALA A 108 -6.89 5.62 -2.86
CA ALA A 108 -7.78 5.32 -1.73
C ALA A 108 -8.26 3.86 -1.78
N THR A 109 -8.34 3.20 -0.64
CA THR A 109 -8.79 1.79 -0.56
C THR A 109 -10.23 1.60 -1.03
N ARG A 110 -11.10 2.60 -0.93
CA ARG A 110 -12.46 2.55 -1.48
C ARG A 110 -12.48 2.39 -3.00
N ASP A 111 -11.53 2.99 -3.72
CA ASP A 111 -11.42 2.86 -5.18
C ASP A 111 -10.94 1.46 -5.56
N ILE A 112 -10.03 0.89 -4.75
CA ILE A 112 -9.59 -0.50 -4.90
C ILE A 112 -10.78 -1.45 -4.72
N ALA A 113 -11.58 -1.24 -3.67
CA ALA A 113 -12.76 -2.04 -3.39
C ALA A 113 -13.79 -1.96 -4.52
N ALA A 114 -14.03 -0.77 -5.06
CA ALA A 114 -14.94 -0.58 -6.20
C ALA A 114 -14.48 -1.36 -7.44
N LYS A 115 -13.18 -1.33 -7.75
CA LYS A 115 -12.61 -2.11 -8.86
C LYS A 115 -12.71 -3.61 -8.61
N ALA A 116 -12.42 -4.08 -7.40
CA ALA A 116 -12.54 -5.49 -7.04
C ALA A 116 -13.98 -5.98 -7.18
N ALA A 117 -14.95 -5.22 -6.67
CA ALA A 117 -16.39 -5.51 -6.79
C ALA A 117 -16.84 -5.58 -8.25
N ALA A 118 -16.43 -4.62 -9.09
CA ALA A 118 -16.74 -4.60 -10.50
C ALA A 118 -16.19 -5.85 -11.25
N LEU A 119 -14.99 -6.31 -10.91
CA LEU A 119 -14.42 -7.52 -11.50
C LEU A 119 -15.12 -8.80 -11.04
N LEU A 120 -15.54 -8.86 -9.78
CA LEU A 120 -16.24 -10.02 -9.21
C LEU A 120 -17.70 -10.13 -9.72
N ALA A 121 -18.35 -9.00 -9.98
CA ALA A 121 -19.72 -8.93 -10.49
C ALA A 121 -19.80 -8.89 -12.03
N GLY A 122 -18.67 -8.74 -12.70
CA GLY A 122 -18.55 -8.57 -14.15
C GLY A 122 -18.54 -9.90 -14.92
N PRO A 123 -18.19 -9.83 -16.21
CA PRO A 123 -18.01 -11.02 -17.04
C PRO A 123 -16.94 -11.96 -16.48
N ALA A 124 -17.01 -13.23 -16.86
CA ALA A 124 -16.02 -14.22 -16.46
C ALA A 124 -14.60 -13.76 -16.83
N LEU A 125 -13.68 -13.90 -15.88
CA LEU A 125 -12.26 -13.58 -16.09
C LEU A 125 -11.62 -14.57 -17.05
N SER A 126 -10.61 -14.13 -17.79
CA SER A 126 -9.80 -14.97 -18.66
C SER A 126 -8.33 -14.68 -18.44
N GLY A 127 -7.50 -15.71 -18.32
CA GLY A 127 -6.07 -15.59 -18.08
C GLY A 127 -5.74 -14.90 -16.73
N HIS A 128 -4.67 -14.12 -16.73
CA HIS A 128 -4.14 -13.48 -15.53
C HIS A 128 -3.99 -11.96 -15.75
N PRO A 129 -5.10 -11.21 -15.98
CA PRO A 129 -5.01 -9.78 -16.22
C PRO A 129 -4.49 -9.03 -14.99
N VAL A 130 -3.64 -8.04 -15.25
CA VAL A 130 -3.12 -7.12 -14.23
C VAL A 130 -3.83 -5.76 -14.35
N HIS A 131 -4.31 -5.24 -13.24
CA HIS A 131 -4.95 -3.93 -13.15
C HIS A 131 -4.18 -3.05 -12.18
N TYR A 132 -3.49 -2.03 -12.71
CA TYR A 132 -2.91 -0.97 -11.88
C TYR A 132 -3.99 -0.01 -11.40
N LEU A 133 -3.86 0.49 -10.16
CA LEU A 133 -4.76 1.46 -9.56
C LEU A 133 -3.91 2.57 -8.93
N LEU A 134 -3.83 3.72 -9.60
CA LEU A 134 -2.77 4.71 -9.39
C LEU A 134 -3.25 6.02 -8.75
N GLY A 135 -4.55 6.14 -8.43
CA GLY A 135 -5.13 7.42 -8.02
C GLY A 135 -5.21 8.42 -9.18
N PRO A 136 -5.67 9.66 -8.93
CA PRO A 136 -5.86 10.64 -10.01
C PRO A 136 -4.56 11.22 -10.54
N ARG A 137 -3.53 11.35 -9.69
CA ARG A 137 -2.20 11.84 -10.03
C ARG A 137 -1.14 11.31 -9.07
N ASN A 138 0.13 11.59 -9.34
CA ASN A 138 1.20 11.35 -8.39
C ASN A 138 1.25 12.49 -7.35
N TYR A 139 1.50 12.13 -6.10
CA TYR A 139 1.66 13.05 -4.97
C TYR A 139 3.00 12.83 -4.29
N SER A 140 3.57 13.89 -3.73
CA SER A 140 4.66 13.75 -2.77
C SER A 140 4.12 13.64 -1.34
N GLN A 141 4.96 13.20 -0.40
CA GLN A 141 4.61 13.20 1.02
C GLN A 141 4.34 14.62 1.53
N GLN A 142 5.08 15.61 1.01
CA GLN A 142 4.86 17.01 1.35
C GLN A 142 3.48 17.51 0.86
N GLU A 143 3.06 17.16 -0.38
CA GLU A 143 1.73 17.50 -0.89
C GLU A 143 0.62 16.81 -0.07
N ALA A 144 0.81 15.54 0.29
CA ALA A 144 -0.14 14.82 1.14
C ALA A 144 -0.25 15.45 2.54
N THR A 145 0.87 15.86 3.14
CA THR A 145 0.90 16.55 4.43
C THR A 145 0.17 17.90 4.36
N ALA A 146 0.37 18.67 3.30
CA ALA A 146 -0.33 19.94 3.10
C ALA A 146 -1.85 19.75 3.02
N ALA A 147 -2.32 18.74 2.27
CA ALA A 147 -3.75 18.40 2.19
C ALA A 147 -4.32 18.00 3.56
N ILE A 148 -3.59 17.17 4.31
CA ILE A 148 -3.94 16.81 5.69
C ILE A 148 -4.02 18.04 6.58
N GLY A 149 -3.00 18.91 6.56
CA GLY A 149 -2.95 20.13 7.34
C GLY A 149 -4.15 21.04 7.11
N GLN A 150 -4.53 21.24 5.85
CA GLN A 150 -5.74 21.99 5.48
C GLN A 150 -7.02 21.34 6.08
N ALA A 151 -7.15 20.02 5.96
CA ALA A 151 -8.34 19.30 6.40
C ALA A 151 -8.54 19.30 7.93
N ILE A 152 -7.45 19.38 8.71
CA ILE A 152 -7.49 19.39 10.18
C ILE A 152 -7.34 20.81 10.78
N GLY A 153 -7.31 21.87 9.95
CA GLY A 153 -7.17 23.25 10.41
C GLY A 153 -5.75 23.63 10.86
N ARG A 154 -4.73 22.95 10.36
CA ARG A 154 -3.29 23.21 10.62
C ARG A 154 -2.54 23.40 9.29
N PRO A 155 -2.79 24.48 8.53
CA PRO A 155 -2.24 24.66 7.18
C PRO A 155 -0.71 24.65 7.12
N GLU A 156 -0.04 24.99 8.22
CA GLU A 156 1.43 25.02 8.36
C GLU A 156 2.01 23.67 8.85
N LEU A 157 1.23 22.57 8.84
CA LEU A 157 1.70 21.27 9.27
C LEU A 157 2.94 20.85 8.44
N PRO A 158 4.11 20.65 9.07
CA PRO A 158 5.31 20.31 8.34
C PRO A 158 5.42 18.79 8.08
N TYR A 159 5.99 18.43 6.94
CA TYR A 159 6.55 17.10 6.70
C TYR A 159 8.03 17.09 7.07
N VAL A 160 8.45 16.16 7.91
CA VAL A 160 9.84 16.01 8.36
C VAL A 160 10.42 14.71 7.79
N PRO A 161 11.46 14.80 6.92
CA PRO A 161 12.16 13.61 6.47
C PRO A 161 13.06 13.07 7.60
N PHE A 162 12.85 11.80 7.97
CA PHE A 162 13.68 11.11 8.96
C PHE A 162 14.88 10.45 8.28
N SER A 163 15.95 10.23 9.05
CA SER A 163 17.00 9.31 8.61
C SER A 163 16.41 7.89 8.48
N TYR A 164 17.02 7.08 7.61
CA TYR A 164 16.60 5.68 7.47
C TYR A 164 16.72 4.92 8.80
N GLU A 165 17.76 5.22 9.57
CA GLU A 165 18.01 4.61 10.87
C GLU A 165 16.91 4.99 11.90
N ASP A 166 16.55 6.26 11.99
CA ASP A 166 15.52 6.73 12.92
C ASP A 166 14.14 6.20 12.53
N ALA A 167 13.82 6.17 11.23
CA ALA A 167 12.58 5.58 10.73
C ALA A 167 12.51 4.08 11.06
N LYS A 168 13.60 3.32 10.87
CA LYS A 168 13.66 1.89 11.23
C LYS A 168 13.47 1.70 12.74
N LYS A 169 14.16 2.49 13.58
CA LYS A 169 13.98 2.46 15.04
C LYS A 169 12.55 2.80 15.44
N GLY A 170 11.95 3.82 14.83
CA GLY A 170 10.57 4.20 15.07
C GLY A 170 9.58 3.09 14.75
N MET A 171 9.72 2.42 13.61
CA MET A 171 8.91 1.27 13.24
C MET A 171 9.03 0.12 14.25
N MET A 172 10.24 -0.23 14.68
CA MET A 172 10.46 -1.26 15.70
C MET A 172 9.88 -0.84 17.06
N GLY A 173 10.00 0.42 17.44
CA GLY A 173 9.35 0.98 18.64
C GLY A 173 7.83 0.94 18.59
N ALA A 174 7.24 0.98 17.41
CA ALA A 174 5.80 0.83 17.16
C ALA A 174 5.35 -0.65 17.05
N GLY A 175 6.24 -1.63 17.30
CA GLY A 175 5.91 -3.05 17.36
C GLY A 175 6.14 -3.83 16.06
N LEU A 176 6.77 -3.25 15.05
CA LEU A 176 7.18 -4.00 13.86
C LEU A 176 8.42 -4.86 14.21
N SER A 177 8.48 -6.07 13.63
CA SER A 177 9.70 -6.89 13.72
C SER A 177 10.86 -6.23 12.98
N GLU A 178 12.08 -6.63 13.33
CA GLU A 178 13.28 -6.21 12.59
C GLU A 178 13.22 -6.61 11.11
N SER A 179 12.66 -7.79 10.81
CA SER A 179 12.42 -8.27 9.46
C SER A 179 11.53 -7.29 8.68
N MET A 180 10.37 -6.91 9.22
CA MET A 180 9.46 -5.97 8.55
C MET A 180 10.09 -4.58 8.40
N ALA A 181 10.73 -4.07 9.46
CA ALA A 181 11.38 -2.76 9.45
C ALA A 181 12.52 -2.69 8.40
N SER A 182 13.28 -3.79 8.24
CA SER A 182 14.34 -3.90 7.23
C SER A 182 13.78 -3.94 5.81
N LEU A 183 12.68 -4.65 5.59
CA LEU A 183 12.00 -4.70 4.29
C LEU A 183 11.43 -3.32 3.90
N TYR A 184 10.86 -2.59 4.85
CA TYR A 184 10.40 -1.22 4.60
C TYR A 184 11.56 -0.25 4.34
N ASP A 185 12.69 -0.39 5.04
CA ASP A 185 13.89 0.40 4.79
C ASP A 185 14.43 0.16 3.36
N GLU A 186 14.55 -1.12 2.93
CA GLU A 186 14.94 -1.49 1.57
C GLU A 186 14.01 -0.84 0.53
N MET A 187 12.70 -1.03 0.69
CA MET A 187 11.70 -0.47 -0.23
C MET A 187 11.81 1.05 -0.30
N THR A 188 11.92 1.73 0.84
CA THR A 188 11.98 3.19 0.90
C THR A 188 13.25 3.73 0.23
N ARG A 189 14.40 3.07 0.44
CA ARG A 189 15.66 3.44 -0.25
C ARG A 189 15.54 3.31 -1.76
N ASN A 190 14.95 2.22 -2.23
CA ASN A 190 14.78 1.98 -3.66
C ASN A 190 13.73 2.91 -4.29
N MET A 191 12.67 3.26 -3.57
CA MET A 191 11.71 4.30 -4.01
C MET A 191 12.39 5.68 -4.07
N ASN A 192 13.14 6.07 -3.05
CA ASN A 192 13.89 7.33 -3.04
C ASN A 192 14.94 7.42 -4.16
N ALA A 193 15.49 6.29 -4.57
CA ALA A 193 16.40 6.18 -5.72
C ALA A 193 15.67 6.03 -7.06
N GLU A 194 14.33 6.07 -7.07
CA GLU A 194 13.45 5.93 -8.24
C GLU A 194 13.66 4.63 -9.03
N LYS A 195 14.09 3.57 -8.35
CA LYS A 195 14.35 2.25 -8.95
C LYS A 195 13.11 1.37 -9.03
N VAL A 196 12.16 1.53 -8.12
CA VAL A 196 10.97 0.68 -7.99
C VAL A 196 9.72 1.50 -7.70
N MET A 197 8.53 1.00 -8.09
CA MET A 197 7.21 1.46 -7.68
C MET A 197 6.82 2.90 -8.11
N VAL A 198 7.63 3.58 -8.93
CA VAL A 198 7.42 5.00 -9.28
C VAL A 198 6.85 5.17 -10.68
N LEU A 199 7.00 4.19 -11.56
CA LEU A 199 6.87 4.33 -13.03
C LEU A 199 5.75 3.50 -13.69
N ALA A 200 4.70 3.11 -12.97
CA ALA A 200 3.57 2.48 -13.65
C ALA A 200 2.91 3.46 -14.64
N PRO A 201 2.71 3.06 -15.90
CA PRO A 201 2.10 3.94 -16.90
C PRO A 201 0.65 4.24 -16.49
N ARG A 202 0.32 5.53 -16.43
CA ARG A 202 -1.02 6.01 -16.10
C ARG A 202 -1.86 6.16 -17.34
N ASP A 203 -3.03 5.57 -17.34
CA ASP A 203 -4.07 5.68 -18.37
C ASP A 203 -5.46 5.82 -17.72
N ALA A 204 -6.51 5.83 -18.53
CA ALA A 204 -7.88 5.92 -18.04
C ALA A 204 -8.30 4.68 -17.22
N ALA A 205 -7.72 3.50 -17.49
CA ALA A 205 -8.07 2.26 -16.82
C ALA A 205 -7.39 2.13 -15.45
N SER A 206 -6.21 2.73 -15.28
CA SER A 206 -5.41 2.74 -14.05
C SER A 206 -5.67 3.96 -13.16
N THR A 207 -6.32 5.02 -13.68
CA THR A 207 -6.67 6.22 -12.92
C THR A 207 -7.90 5.99 -12.08
N THR A 208 -7.85 6.32 -10.79
CA THR A 208 -8.98 6.25 -9.86
C THR A 208 -9.34 7.64 -9.33
N PRO A 209 -10.63 7.89 -8.96
CA PRO A 209 -11.13 9.26 -8.81
C PRO A 209 -10.75 9.97 -7.51
N THR A 210 -10.51 9.25 -6.41
CA THR A 210 -10.33 9.87 -5.09
C THR A 210 -9.04 10.68 -5.02
N THR A 211 -9.17 11.98 -4.76
CA THR A 211 -8.01 12.88 -4.56
C THR A 211 -7.48 12.80 -3.13
N ILE A 212 -6.24 13.25 -2.91
CA ILE A 212 -5.66 13.30 -1.56
C ILE A 212 -6.41 14.32 -0.68
N GLU A 213 -6.90 15.40 -1.28
CA GLU A 213 -7.68 16.43 -0.60
C GLU A 213 -9.03 15.88 -0.12
N GLU A 214 -9.72 15.12 -0.98
CA GLU A 214 -10.96 14.45 -0.62
C GLU A 214 -10.73 13.40 0.48
N PHE A 215 -9.68 12.57 0.36
CA PHE A 215 -9.29 11.62 1.40
C PHE A 215 -8.99 12.32 2.73
N ALA A 216 -8.23 13.41 2.69
CA ALA A 216 -7.88 14.16 3.89
C ALA A 216 -9.13 14.69 4.61
N GLN A 217 -10.12 15.19 3.87
CA GLN A 217 -11.37 15.71 4.43
C GLN A 217 -12.32 14.62 4.92
N THR A 218 -12.49 13.54 4.15
CA THR A 218 -13.55 12.55 4.38
C THR A 218 -13.09 11.36 5.22
N VAL A 219 -11.78 11.09 5.31
CA VAL A 219 -11.21 9.97 6.06
C VAL A 219 -10.25 10.44 7.14
N PHE A 220 -9.17 11.15 6.78
CA PHE A 220 -8.13 11.49 7.75
C PHE A 220 -8.65 12.41 8.87
N ALA A 221 -9.32 13.53 8.52
CA ALA A 221 -9.78 14.50 9.49
C ALA A 221 -10.83 13.93 10.49
N PRO A 222 -11.82 13.14 10.07
CA PRO A 222 -12.71 12.46 11.01
C PRO A 222 -11.98 11.53 12.00
N VAL A 223 -11.05 10.69 11.51
CA VAL A 223 -10.26 9.77 12.37
C VAL A 223 -9.37 10.56 13.33
N PHE A 224 -8.72 11.62 12.86
CA PHE A 224 -7.89 12.51 13.68
C PHE A 224 -8.70 13.14 14.83
N ARG A 225 -9.91 13.65 14.56
CA ARG A 225 -10.78 14.25 15.58
C ARG A 225 -11.27 13.20 16.58
N ALA A 226 -11.63 12.01 16.12
CA ALA A 226 -12.07 10.92 17.01
C ALA A 226 -10.94 10.46 17.95
N ALA A 227 -9.71 10.38 17.43
CA ALA A 227 -8.54 10.03 18.25
C ALA A 227 -8.17 11.11 19.28
N GLY A 228 -8.48 12.39 19.02
CA GLY A 228 -8.26 13.50 19.97
C GLY A 228 -9.37 13.65 21.03
N ALA A 229 -10.55 13.10 20.79
CA ALA A 229 -11.67 13.16 21.74
C ALA A 229 -11.60 12.09 22.83
N GLY A 230 -10.71 11.11 22.72
CA GLY A 230 -10.51 10.01 23.68
C GLY A 230 -9.28 10.17 24.57
N ALA A 231 -8.54 11.27 24.46
CA ALA A 231 -7.39 11.63 25.27
C ALA A 231 -7.75 12.77 26.25
#